data_1713818bbc1e26285fcdbd66e54678dd
#
_entry.id   1713818bbc1e26285fcdbd66e54678dd
#
_cell.length_a   1.000
_cell.length_b   1.000
_cell.length_c   1.000
_cell.angle_alpha   90.00
_cell.angle_beta   90.00
_cell.angle_gamma   90.00
#
_symmetry.space_group_name_H-M   'P 1'
#
loop_
_entity.id
_entity.type
_entity.pdbx_description
1 polymer ?
#
loop_
_entity_poly.entity_id
_entity_poly.type
_entity_poly.pdbx_seq_one_letter_code
_entity_poly.pdbx_strand_id
1 'polypeptide(L)'
;MKYFWVNQNQTYHHEVDGGYLWSPKTTANNRRNPFYDSMKDVAIGDIIFSFKDTFIKAIGVVTKTAYTSPKPVEFGEVGDNWEKEGWAVEVDFHEIDNTIRPKDNMN
;
A
#
# COMPACT_ATOMS: atom_id res chain seq x y z
N MET A 1 -14.27 10.08 -5.62
CA MET A 1 -13.13 9.19 -5.89
C MET A 1 -11.84 9.91 -5.56
N LYS A 2 -10.98 9.25 -4.80
CA LYS A 2 -9.68 9.78 -4.40
C LYS A 2 -8.56 8.97 -5.01
N TYR A 3 -7.36 9.55 -5.02
CA TYR A 3 -6.15 8.88 -5.51
C TYR A 3 -5.14 8.83 -4.36
N PHE A 4 -4.51 7.67 -4.19
CA PHE A 4 -3.50 7.48 -3.16
C PHE A 4 -2.21 6.95 -3.80
N TRP A 5 -1.08 7.48 -3.34
CA TRP A 5 0.25 7.07 -3.80
C TRP A 5 0.87 6.23 -2.70
N VAL A 6 1.24 5.00 -3.01
CA VAL A 6 1.77 4.07 -2.02
C VAL A 6 3.15 3.58 -2.46
N ASN A 7 4.14 3.77 -1.60
CA ASN A 7 5.49 3.28 -1.84
C ASN A 7 5.62 1.88 -1.25
N GLN A 8 5.89 0.89 -2.10
CA GLN A 8 5.89 -0.52 -1.72
C GLN A 8 7.22 -1.22 -2.00
N ASN A 9 8.33 -0.50 -1.91
CA ASN A 9 9.65 -1.03 -2.34
C ASN A 9 9.94 -2.44 -1.83
N GLN A 10 9.66 -2.73 -0.56
CA GLN A 10 10.00 -4.03 0.03
C GLN A 10 8.86 -5.05 -0.04
N THR A 11 7.63 -4.60 -0.19
CA THR A 11 6.46 -5.48 -0.11
C THR A 11 5.63 -5.52 -1.38
N TYR A 12 6.12 -4.88 -2.46
CA TYR A 12 5.39 -4.74 -3.70
C TYR A 12 4.80 -6.06 -4.22
N HIS A 13 5.65 -7.09 -4.33
CA HIS A 13 5.19 -8.37 -4.89
C HIS A 13 4.15 -9.03 -4.01
N HIS A 14 4.33 -8.96 -2.70
CA HIS A 14 3.37 -9.56 -1.77
C HIS A 14 2.01 -8.89 -1.84
N GLU A 15 2.00 -7.56 -1.85
CA GLU A 15 0.77 -6.81 -1.81
C GLU A 15 0.05 -6.82 -3.15
N VAL A 16 0.77 -6.63 -4.24
CA VAL A 16 0.16 -6.59 -5.58
C VAL A 16 -0.36 -7.97 -5.97
N ASP A 17 0.45 -9.02 -5.77
CA ASP A 17 0.03 -10.39 -6.08
C ASP A 17 -1.10 -10.86 -5.16
N GLY A 18 -1.09 -10.42 -3.91
CA GLY A 18 -2.11 -10.78 -2.94
C GLY A 18 -3.38 -9.95 -3.03
N GLY A 19 -3.34 -8.82 -3.73
CA GLY A 19 -4.52 -7.96 -3.88
C GLY A 19 -4.87 -7.17 -2.62
N TYR A 20 -3.87 -6.67 -1.91
CA TYR A 20 -4.11 -5.91 -0.68
C TYR A 20 -3.01 -4.88 -0.43
N LEU A 21 -3.32 -3.94 0.47
CA LEU A 21 -2.35 -3.06 1.12
C LEU A 21 -2.38 -3.35 2.61
N TRP A 22 -1.23 -3.36 3.24
CA TRP A 22 -1.15 -3.52 4.68
C TRP A 22 -0.14 -2.54 5.27
N SER A 23 -0.52 -1.87 6.36
CA SER A 23 0.36 -0.96 7.08
C SER A 23 0.15 -1.12 8.59
N PRO A 24 1.22 -1.06 9.38
CA PRO A 24 1.07 -1.10 10.83
C PRO A 24 0.29 0.12 11.32
N LYS A 25 -0.43 -0.02 12.42
CA LYS A 25 -1.21 1.08 12.99
C LYS A 25 -0.35 2.15 13.61
N THR A 26 0.83 1.76 14.11
CA THR A 26 1.76 2.68 14.75
C THR A 26 3.18 2.43 14.28
N THR A 27 4.05 3.41 14.45
CA THR A 27 5.48 3.25 14.20
C THR A 27 6.13 2.45 15.33
N ALA A 28 7.42 2.11 15.15
CA ALA A 28 8.18 1.36 16.15
C ALA A 28 8.20 2.03 17.53
N ASN A 29 7.99 3.35 17.60
CA ASN A 29 7.97 4.10 18.86
C ASN A 29 6.56 4.32 19.40
N ASN A 30 5.59 3.53 18.93
CA ASN A 30 4.18 3.67 19.27
C ASN A 30 3.60 5.04 18.92
N ARG A 31 4.23 5.73 17.99
CA ARG A 31 3.70 7.00 17.49
C ARG A 31 2.71 6.75 16.38
N ARG A 32 1.64 7.51 16.37
CA ARG A 32 0.69 7.48 15.30
C ARG A 32 1.35 7.96 14.01
N ASN A 33 1.19 7.21 12.93
CA ASN A 33 1.74 7.57 11.63
C ASN A 33 0.60 8.05 10.73
N PRO A 34 0.59 9.34 10.36
CA PRO A 34 -0.50 9.88 9.52
C PRO A 34 -0.67 9.14 8.19
N PHE A 35 0.44 8.66 7.60
CA PHE A 35 0.38 7.90 6.35
C PHE A 35 -0.41 6.59 6.54
N TYR A 36 -0.14 5.87 7.62
CA TYR A 36 -0.83 4.61 7.89
C TYR A 36 -2.30 4.86 8.25
N ASP A 37 -2.58 5.95 8.95
CA ASP A 37 -3.95 6.31 9.29
C ASP A 37 -4.76 6.69 8.05
N SER A 38 -4.11 7.17 6.99
CA SER A 38 -4.79 7.50 5.73
C SER A 38 -5.49 6.30 5.12
N MET A 39 -5.02 5.09 5.41
CA MET A 39 -5.67 3.88 4.90
C MET A 39 -7.13 3.76 5.37
N LYS A 40 -7.46 4.34 6.51
CA LYS A 40 -8.83 4.33 7.02
C LYS A 40 -9.76 5.23 6.21
N ASP A 41 -9.20 6.18 5.49
CA ASP A 41 -9.96 7.14 4.69
C ASP A 41 -10.23 6.64 3.28
N VAL A 42 -9.68 5.49 2.94
CA VAL A 42 -9.84 4.88 1.62
C VAL A 42 -11.25 4.34 1.47
N ALA A 43 -11.88 4.60 0.34
CA ALA A 43 -13.24 4.13 0.04
C ALA A 43 -13.22 3.20 -1.17
N ILE A 44 -14.23 2.34 -1.27
CA ILE A 44 -14.39 1.46 -2.43
C ILE A 44 -14.45 2.32 -3.69
N GLY A 45 -13.67 1.94 -4.70
CA GLY A 45 -13.57 2.68 -5.95
C GLY A 45 -12.42 3.68 -6.01
N ASP A 46 -11.77 3.97 -4.88
CA ASP A 46 -10.61 4.84 -4.88
C ASP A 46 -9.45 4.18 -5.62
N ILE A 47 -8.55 4.99 -6.15
CA ILE A 47 -7.45 4.54 -7.00
C ILE A 47 -6.13 4.55 -6.22
N ILE A 48 -5.39 3.46 -6.34
CA ILE A 48 -4.07 3.30 -5.71
C ILE A 48 -3.00 3.29 -6.81
N PHE A 49 -2.02 4.17 -6.68
CA PHE A 49 -0.82 4.12 -7.53
C PHE A 49 0.30 3.46 -6.75
N SER A 50 0.75 2.31 -7.22
CA SER A 50 1.80 1.53 -6.55
C SER A 50 3.16 1.91 -7.10
N PHE A 51 4.01 2.43 -6.20
CA PHE A 51 5.39 2.79 -6.53
C PHE A 51 6.35 1.73 -6.06
N LYS A 52 7.32 1.44 -6.91
CA LYS A 52 8.51 0.68 -6.53
C LYS A 52 9.68 1.29 -7.29
N ASP A 53 10.77 1.60 -6.56
CA ASP A 53 11.99 2.17 -7.15
C ASP A 53 11.71 3.43 -7.98
N THR A 54 10.84 4.30 -7.46
CA THR A 54 10.43 5.58 -8.07
C THR A 54 9.55 5.46 -9.32
N PHE A 55 9.15 4.25 -9.70
CA PHE A 55 8.25 4.03 -10.83
C PHE A 55 6.85 3.64 -10.35
N ILE A 56 5.83 4.09 -11.09
CA ILE A 56 4.49 3.52 -10.93
C ILE A 56 4.51 2.19 -11.67
N LYS A 57 4.33 1.10 -10.93
CA LYS A 57 4.37 -0.26 -11.50
C LYS A 57 3.01 -0.91 -11.57
N ALA A 58 2.07 -0.45 -10.79
CA ALA A 58 0.71 -0.99 -10.80
C ALA A 58 -0.29 0.08 -10.44
N ILE A 59 -1.51 -0.09 -10.91
CA ILE A 59 -2.65 0.74 -10.56
C ILE A 59 -3.72 -0.19 -10.00
N GLY A 60 -4.31 0.19 -8.87
CA GLY A 60 -5.32 -0.62 -8.24
C GLY A 60 -6.60 0.15 -7.96
N VAL A 61 -7.68 -0.59 -7.81
CA VAL A 61 -8.98 -0.05 -7.40
C VAL A 61 -9.35 -0.70 -6.08
N VAL A 62 -9.70 0.11 -5.09
CA VAL A 62 -10.07 -0.39 -3.78
C VAL A 62 -11.39 -1.15 -3.86
N THR A 63 -11.39 -2.40 -3.37
CA THR A 63 -12.56 -3.26 -3.38
C THR A 63 -13.14 -3.50 -1.98
N LYS A 64 -12.36 -3.23 -0.93
CA LYS A 64 -12.83 -3.34 0.44
C LYS A 64 -12.12 -2.29 1.30
N THR A 65 -12.88 -1.61 2.14
CA THR A 65 -12.32 -0.59 3.02
C THR A 65 -11.45 -1.19 4.11
N ALA A 66 -10.70 -0.32 4.82
CA ALA A 66 -9.72 -0.76 5.81
C ALA A 66 -10.36 -1.57 6.94
N TYR A 67 -9.67 -2.63 7.34
CA TYR A 67 -10.03 -3.46 8.49
C TYR A 67 -8.76 -3.86 9.23
N THR A 68 -8.90 -4.19 10.50
CA THR A 68 -7.77 -4.64 11.30
C THR A 68 -7.32 -6.02 10.85
N SER A 69 -6.03 -6.18 10.64
CA SER A 69 -5.46 -7.45 10.17
C SER A 69 -4.07 -7.64 10.78
N PRO A 70 -3.68 -8.89 11.09
CA PRO A 70 -2.31 -9.14 11.52
C PRO A 70 -1.34 -8.91 10.38
N LYS A 71 -0.07 -8.69 10.72
CA LYS A 71 1.00 -8.56 9.73
C LYS A 71 1.03 -9.80 8.84
N PRO A 72 1.03 -9.62 7.50
CA PRO A 72 1.09 -10.77 6.59
C PRO A 72 2.33 -11.61 6.82
N VAL A 73 2.16 -12.94 6.89
CA VAL A 73 3.27 -13.86 7.11
C VAL A 73 4.26 -13.85 5.95
N GLU A 74 3.80 -13.55 4.75
CA GLU A 74 4.65 -13.48 3.56
C GLU A 74 5.65 -12.33 3.60
N PHE A 75 5.43 -11.32 4.46
CA PHE A 75 6.41 -10.25 4.63
C PHE A 75 7.69 -10.75 5.29
N GLY A 76 7.63 -11.86 6.02
CA GLY A 76 8.81 -12.42 6.68
C GLY A 76 9.46 -11.42 7.62
N GLU A 77 10.74 -11.14 7.38
CA GLU A 77 11.50 -10.21 8.21
C GLU A 77 11.28 -8.75 7.85
N VAL A 78 10.63 -8.46 6.74
CA VAL A 78 10.33 -7.08 6.37
C VAL A 78 9.43 -6.47 7.43
N GLY A 79 9.88 -5.36 8.00
CA GLY A 79 9.11 -4.69 9.03
C GLY A 79 9.11 -5.39 10.37
N ASP A 80 10.20 -6.05 10.76
CA ASP A 80 10.30 -6.71 12.08
C ASP A 80 10.02 -5.75 13.23
N ASN A 81 10.32 -4.47 13.04
CA ASN A 81 10.07 -3.44 14.05
C ASN A 81 8.67 -2.84 13.97
N TRP A 82 7.84 -3.33 13.05
CA TRP A 82 6.48 -2.83 12.88
C TRP A 82 5.54 -3.45 13.91
N GLU A 83 4.45 -2.73 14.17
CA GLU A 83 3.34 -3.28 14.92
C GLU A 83 2.84 -4.55 14.21
N LYS A 84 2.55 -5.60 14.99
CA LYS A 84 2.08 -6.88 14.42
C LYS A 84 0.62 -6.82 13.97
N GLU A 85 -0.10 -5.80 14.36
CA GLU A 85 -1.47 -5.57 13.95
C GLU A 85 -1.53 -4.28 13.15
N GLY A 86 -2.29 -4.27 12.06
CA GLY A 86 -2.34 -3.11 11.21
C GLY A 86 -3.67 -2.99 10.48
N TRP A 87 -3.67 -2.09 9.52
CA TRP A 87 -4.80 -1.88 8.62
C TRP A 87 -4.56 -2.62 7.32
N ALA A 88 -5.55 -3.36 6.85
CA ALA A 88 -5.52 -3.98 5.53
C ALA A 88 -6.63 -3.38 4.68
N VAL A 89 -6.33 -3.17 3.41
CA VAL A 89 -7.29 -2.71 2.40
C VAL A 89 -7.19 -3.66 1.22
N GLU A 90 -8.33 -4.16 0.73
CA GLU A 90 -8.29 -5.03 -0.45
C GLU A 90 -8.36 -4.18 -1.71
N VAL A 91 -7.52 -4.53 -2.67
CA VAL A 91 -7.31 -3.74 -3.89
C VAL A 91 -7.20 -4.69 -5.07
N ASP A 92 -7.89 -4.36 -6.15
CA ASP A 92 -7.73 -5.06 -7.41
C ASP A 92 -6.63 -4.36 -8.19
N PHE A 93 -5.43 -4.95 -8.17
CA PHE A 93 -4.25 -4.38 -8.82
C PHE A 93 -4.09 -4.88 -10.24
N HIS A 94 -3.64 -3.97 -11.11
CA HIS A 94 -3.26 -4.29 -12.48
C HIS A 94 -1.85 -3.74 -12.71
N GLU A 95 -0.91 -4.63 -13.02
CA GLU A 95 0.45 -4.20 -13.31
C GLU A 95 0.50 -3.50 -14.66
N ILE A 96 1.35 -2.50 -14.76
CA ILE A 96 1.50 -1.70 -15.97
C ILE A 96 2.65 -2.29 -16.79
N ASP A 97 2.41 -2.58 -18.09
CA ASP A 97 3.45 -3.12 -18.97
C ASP A 97 4.62 -2.15 -19.15
N ASN A 98 4.29 -0.87 -19.28
CA ASN A 98 5.28 0.18 -19.39
C ASN A 98 5.24 1.02 -18.13
N THR A 99 6.23 0.82 -17.23
CA THR A 99 6.25 1.55 -15.98
C THR A 99 6.39 3.05 -16.23
N ILE A 100 5.74 3.83 -15.38
CA ILE A 100 5.74 5.29 -15.47
C ILE A 100 6.52 5.88 -14.32
N ARG A 101 7.48 6.75 -14.63
CA ARG A 101 8.18 7.53 -13.63
C ARG A 101 7.58 8.92 -13.62
N PRO A 102 6.83 9.29 -12.58
CA PRO A 102 6.15 10.60 -12.58
C PRO A 102 7.08 11.77 -12.82
N LYS A 103 8.29 11.69 -12.28
CA LYS A 103 9.29 12.74 -12.45
C LYS A 103 9.60 13.02 -13.93
N ASP A 104 9.60 11.98 -14.78
CA ASP A 104 9.93 12.11 -16.20
C ASP A 104 8.74 12.64 -17.01
N ASN A 105 7.54 12.57 -16.45
CA ASN A 105 6.31 12.95 -17.13
C ASN A 105 5.69 14.23 -16.58
N MET A 106 6.35 14.88 -15.63
CA MET A 106 5.91 16.16 -15.08
C MET A 106 6.50 17.30 -15.88
N ASN A 107 5.64 18.17 -16.34
CA ASN A 107 6.04 19.37 -17.08
C ASN A 107 5.81 20.60 -16.23
#